data_d629b83608bf1efe2e5688f36f7ca096
#
_entry.id   d629b83608bf1efe2e5688f36f7ca096
#
_cell.length_a   1.000
_cell.length_b   1.000
_cell.length_c   1.000
_cell.angle_alpha   90.00
_cell.angle_beta   90.00
_cell.angle_gamma   90.00
#
_symmetry.space_group_name_H-M   'P 1'
#
loop_
_entity.id
_entity.type
_entity.pdbx_description
1 polymer ?
#
loop_
_entity_poly.entity_id
_entity_poly.type
_entity_poly.pdbx_seq_one_letter_code
_entity_poly.pdbx_strand_id
1 'polypeptide(L)'
;GDSPAKVTYLSRSDWSGTYPAEPVKLGLTDGLVADLALQRHENVKSDASELPTFGAKNGLKLYDMMGLDFDDPKWEDLLDQLTWDEMVNTVSESFHLVRGAGSVQAPTARQENGPQGFTGFFGRGAKDAMAITSVDILAATYNKELAGRVGDCIGQDCLNAGVSALYGPGNNTHRTPYAGRNFEYYSEDGFLAGALAAEQNAAITENGVLVEMKHFALNDCEENRMGLGTWANEQSIREIYLKAFQPVVERTPSAGVMNGYDRFGAVWCGAHENLLKNVLRGEWGCTGFIITDNA
;
A
#
# COMPACT_ATOMS: atom_id res chain seq x y z
N GLY A 1 3.81 24.34 6.25
CA GLY A 1 4.48 25.29 5.34
C GLY A 1 3.44 26.12 4.61
N ASP A 2 3.72 27.40 4.42
CA ASP A 2 2.79 28.28 3.73
C ASP A 2 2.63 27.84 2.28
N SER A 3 1.38 27.78 1.81
CA SER A 3 1.11 27.65 0.39
C SER A 3 1.81 28.78 -0.37
N PRO A 4 2.57 28.50 -1.44
CA PRO A 4 3.21 29.55 -2.23
C PRO A 4 2.20 30.45 -2.95
N ALA A 5 0.94 30.03 -3.04
CA ALA A 5 -0.14 30.78 -3.62
C ALA A 5 -1.01 31.39 -2.50
N LYS A 6 -1.03 32.71 -2.39
CA LYS A 6 -2.02 33.42 -1.55
C LYS A 6 -3.34 33.44 -2.29
N VAL A 7 -4.13 32.39 -2.12
CA VAL A 7 -5.47 32.30 -2.69
C VAL A 7 -6.52 32.28 -1.59
N THR A 8 -7.66 32.90 -1.83
CA THR A 8 -8.81 32.76 -0.94
C THR A 8 -9.53 31.47 -1.32
N TYR A 9 -9.27 30.43 -0.55
CA TYR A 9 -9.90 29.12 -0.77
C TYR A 9 -11.41 29.20 -0.50
N LEU A 10 -12.18 28.46 -1.27
CA LEU A 10 -13.63 28.32 -1.13
C LEU A 10 -14.46 29.57 -1.42
N SER A 11 -13.87 30.66 -1.92
CA SER A 11 -14.67 31.78 -2.45
C SER A 11 -15.17 31.45 -3.85
N ARG A 12 -16.49 31.26 -3.99
CA ARG A 12 -17.16 31.06 -5.29
C ARG A 12 -17.98 32.27 -5.74
N SER A 13 -17.88 33.38 -5.06
CA SER A 13 -18.60 34.61 -5.42
C SER A 13 -18.11 35.16 -6.77
N ASP A 14 -16.85 35.06 -7.04
CA ASP A 14 -16.21 35.19 -8.34
C ASP A 14 -14.98 34.30 -8.38
N TRP A 15 -14.45 34.04 -9.53
CA TRP A 15 -13.23 33.23 -9.71
C TRP A 15 -11.97 34.11 -9.78
N SER A 16 -12.10 35.41 -9.50
CA SER A 16 -11.00 36.34 -9.49
C SER A 16 -9.97 35.98 -8.43
N GLY A 17 -8.74 35.76 -8.83
CA GLY A 17 -7.66 35.38 -7.91
C GLY A 17 -7.70 33.94 -7.38
N THR A 18 -8.66 33.14 -7.80
CA THR A 18 -8.77 31.73 -7.35
C THR A 18 -7.73 30.86 -8.06
N TYR A 19 -7.44 31.16 -9.31
CA TYR A 19 -6.41 30.48 -10.08
C TYR A 19 -5.33 31.49 -10.47
N PRO A 20 -4.04 31.15 -10.36
CA PRO A 20 -2.99 31.99 -10.87
C PRO A 20 -3.14 32.14 -12.39
N ALA A 21 -2.98 33.36 -12.89
CA ALA A 21 -3.06 33.65 -14.34
C ALA A 21 -1.94 32.95 -15.13
N GLU A 22 -0.83 32.67 -14.45
CA GLU A 22 0.29 31.91 -14.98
C GLU A 22 0.58 30.71 -14.04
N PRO A 23 0.96 29.55 -14.60
CA PRO A 23 1.38 28.42 -13.78
C PRO A 23 2.51 28.81 -12.84
N VAL A 24 2.39 28.48 -11.56
CA VAL A 24 3.49 28.67 -10.62
C VAL A 24 4.60 27.69 -11.01
N LYS A 25 5.65 28.20 -11.63
CA LYS A 25 6.86 27.43 -11.91
C LYS A 25 7.69 27.37 -10.64
N LEU A 26 7.56 26.28 -9.90
CA LEU A 26 8.48 25.97 -8.82
C LEU A 26 9.76 25.41 -9.43
N GLY A 27 10.83 26.19 -9.44
CA GLY A 27 12.15 25.69 -9.78
C GLY A 27 12.68 24.81 -8.66
N LEU A 28 13.27 23.67 -9.00
CA LEU A 28 14.00 22.86 -8.04
C LEU A 28 15.27 23.63 -7.62
N THR A 29 15.56 23.62 -6.32
CA THR A 29 16.87 24.08 -5.84
C THR A 29 17.94 23.07 -6.20
N ASP A 30 19.21 23.50 -6.31
CA ASP A 30 20.34 22.59 -6.56
C ASP A 30 20.40 21.44 -5.54
N GLY A 31 20.05 21.73 -4.29
CA GLY A 31 19.96 20.71 -3.24
C GLY A 31 18.90 19.65 -3.54
N LEU A 32 17.70 20.07 -3.94
CA LEU A 32 16.63 19.12 -4.32
C LEU A 32 16.97 18.32 -5.58
N VAL A 33 17.65 18.95 -6.55
CA VAL A 33 18.14 18.23 -7.73
C VAL A 33 19.15 17.16 -7.32
N ALA A 34 20.06 17.48 -6.40
CA ALA A 34 21.02 16.51 -5.87
C ALA A 34 20.34 15.36 -5.10
N ASP A 35 19.31 15.67 -4.28
CA ASP A 35 18.54 14.67 -3.54
C ASP A 35 17.71 13.74 -4.44
N LEU A 36 17.21 14.27 -5.56
CA LEU A 36 16.47 13.50 -6.57
C LEU A 36 17.38 12.71 -7.51
N ALA A 37 18.64 13.07 -7.62
CA ALA A 37 19.58 12.33 -8.45
C ALA A 37 19.66 10.88 -7.95
N LEU A 38 19.61 9.93 -8.89
CA LEU A 38 19.79 8.52 -8.59
C LEU A 38 21.19 8.31 -7.97
N GLN A 39 21.21 8.30 -6.67
CA GLN A 39 22.42 7.90 -5.95
C GLN A 39 22.47 6.37 -6.03
N ARG A 40 23.55 5.85 -6.59
CA ARG A 40 23.89 4.46 -6.36
C ARG A 40 24.22 4.36 -4.88
N HIS A 41 23.38 3.67 -4.14
CA HIS A 41 23.70 3.33 -2.77
C HIS A 41 25.00 2.54 -2.79
N GLU A 42 26.05 3.10 -2.21
CA GLU A 42 27.19 2.27 -1.84
C GLU A 42 26.65 1.18 -0.91
N ASN A 43 27.04 -0.06 -1.18
CA ASN A 43 26.69 -1.15 -0.28
C ASN A 43 27.17 -0.77 1.12
N VAL A 44 26.27 -0.35 1.97
CA VAL A 44 26.57 -0.12 3.38
C VAL A 44 26.99 -1.48 3.92
N LYS A 45 28.28 -1.62 4.21
CA LYS A 45 28.75 -2.81 4.93
C LYS A 45 28.09 -2.74 6.29
N SER A 46 27.13 -3.62 6.54
CA SER A 46 26.60 -3.78 7.90
C SER A 46 27.77 -4.15 8.80
N ASP A 47 27.85 -3.54 9.96
CA ASP A 47 28.72 -4.05 11.00
C ASP A 47 28.12 -5.39 11.46
N ALA A 48 28.70 -6.49 10.99
CA ALA A 48 28.24 -7.85 11.29
C ALA A 48 28.52 -8.28 12.73
N SER A 49 28.83 -7.34 13.63
CA SER A 49 29.09 -7.62 15.05
C SER A 49 27.82 -8.04 15.81
N GLU A 50 26.62 -7.70 15.29
CA GLU A 50 25.34 -8.04 15.89
C GLU A 50 24.47 -8.81 14.87
N LEU A 51 24.63 -10.12 14.82
CA LEU A 51 23.71 -10.97 14.08
C LEU A 51 22.44 -11.20 14.91
N PRO A 52 21.27 -11.27 14.27
CA PRO A 52 20.05 -11.65 14.97
C PRO A 52 20.18 -13.08 15.53
N THR A 53 19.47 -13.37 16.61
CA THR A 53 19.33 -14.74 17.09
C THR A 53 18.64 -15.58 16.03
N PHE A 54 19.05 -16.82 15.85
CA PHE A 54 18.41 -17.76 14.92
C PHE A 54 18.59 -19.21 15.38
N GLY A 55 17.66 -20.05 14.97
CA GLY A 55 17.70 -21.50 15.27
C GLY A 55 17.39 -21.85 16.71
N ALA A 56 16.81 -20.94 17.49
CA ALA A 56 16.37 -21.20 18.85
C ALA A 56 15.34 -22.35 18.91
N LYS A 57 15.16 -22.95 20.07
CA LYS A 57 14.25 -24.10 20.30
C LYS A 57 13.14 -23.72 21.27
N ASN A 58 12.45 -22.61 21.02
CA ASN A 58 11.38 -22.08 21.87
C ASN A 58 10.07 -22.90 21.76
N GLY A 59 9.95 -23.74 20.72
CA GLY A 59 8.80 -24.64 20.53
C GLY A 59 7.51 -23.91 20.05
N LEU A 60 7.62 -22.66 19.64
CA LEU A 60 6.49 -21.85 19.17
C LEU A 60 6.18 -22.13 17.71
N LYS A 61 4.92 -21.94 17.34
CA LYS A 61 4.42 -22.02 15.98
C LYS A 61 3.75 -20.71 15.62
N LEU A 62 3.72 -20.35 14.33
CA LEU A 62 3.00 -19.15 13.89
C LEU A 62 1.54 -19.14 14.35
N TYR A 63 0.90 -20.30 14.39
CA TYR A 63 -0.47 -20.47 14.89
C TYR A 63 -0.64 -20.02 16.36
N ASP A 64 0.38 -20.20 17.20
CA ASP A 64 0.35 -19.82 18.61
C ASP A 64 0.35 -18.29 18.83
N MET A 65 0.57 -17.53 17.75
CA MET A 65 0.59 -16.06 17.75
C MET A 65 -0.79 -15.45 17.48
N MET A 66 -1.79 -16.25 17.14
CA MET A 66 -3.13 -15.75 16.84
C MET A 66 -3.72 -15.01 18.05
N GLY A 67 -4.15 -13.76 17.78
CA GLY A 67 -4.77 -12.90 18.80
C GLY A 67 -3.80 -12.16 19.72
N LEU A 68 -2.48 -12.30 19.51
CA LEU A 68 -1.49 -11.48 20.19
C LEU A 68 -1.43 -10.08 19.57
N ASP A 69 -1.11 -9.11 20.40
CA ASP A 69 -0.85 -7.75 19.92
C ASP A 69 0.38 -7.72 19.00
N PHE A 70 0.41 -6.74 18.09
CA PHE A 70 1.48 -6.62 17.10
C PHE A 70 2.88 -6.46 17.72
N ASP A 71 2.97 -5.85 18.88
CA ASP A 71 4.20 -5.58 19.64
C ASP A 71 4.40 -6.53 20.84
N ASP A 72 3.66 -7.63 20.89
CA ASP A 72 3.85 -8.66 21.93
C ASP A 72 5.27 -9.23 21.82
N PRO A 73 6.06 -9.23 22.92
CA PRO A 73 7.45 -9.70 22.90
C PRO A 73 7.61 -11.17 22.49
N LYS A 74 6.56 -11.95 22.53
CA LYS A 74 6.56 -13.35 22.10
C LYS A 74 6.83 -13.51 20.59
N TRP A 75 6.64 -12.43 19.81
CA TRP A 75 7.02 -12.43 18.40
C TRP A 75 8.53 -12.58 18.22
N GLU A 76 9.34 -11.95 19.07
CA GLU A 76 10.80 -12.12 19.04
C GLU A 76 11.18 -13.57 19.35
N ASP A 77 10.56 -14.19 20.34
CA ASP A 77 10.78 -15.61 20.65
C ASP A 77 10.44 -16.54 19.49
N LEU A 78 9.41 -16.21 18.70
CA LEU A 78 9.06 -16.94 17.48
C LEU A 78 10.10 -16.72 16.37
N LEU A 79 10.50 -15.46 16.13
CA LEU A 79 11.45 -15.10 15.10
C LEU A 79 12.83 -15.70 15.35
N ASP A 80 13.26 -15.79 16.60
CA ASP A 80 14.52 -16.41 17.03
C ASP A 80 14.62 -17.88 16.61
N GLN A 81 13.51 -18.56 16.36
CA GLN A 81 13.49 -19.96 15.92
C GLN A 81 13.80 -20.13 14.42
N LEU A 82 13.64 -19.06 13.62
CA LEU A 82 13.91 -19.13 12.20
C LEU A 82 15.34 -19.57 11.94
N THR A 83 15.56 -20.43 10.97
CA THR A 83 16.89 -20.77 10.51
C THR A 83 17.44 -19.66 9.61
N TRP A 84 18.75 -19.58 9.47
CA TRP A 84 19.39 -18.63 8.58
C TRP A 84 18.85 -18.75 7.14
N ASP A 85 18.71 -19.98 6.64
CA ASP A 85 18.20 -20.22 5.28
C ASP A 85 16.75 -19.79 5.12
N GLU A 86 15.90 -19.97 6.13
CA GLU A 86 14.51 -19.48 6.11
C GLU A 86 14.45 -17.95 6.04
N MET A 87 15.27 -17.26 6.84
CA MET A 87 15.35 -15.80 6.79
C MET A 87 15.84 -15.30 5.41
N VAL A 88 16.90 -15.91 4.88
CA VAL A 88 17.44 -15.56 3.54
C VAL A 88 16.38 -15.83 2.47
N ASN A 89 15.73 -16.97 2.48
CA ASN A 89 14.71 -17.31 1.48
C ASN A 89 13.49 -16.38 1.56
N THR A 90 13.08 -15.98 2.77
CA THR A 90 11.98 -15.02 2.93
C THR A 90 12.30 -13.68 2.30
N VAL A 91 13.55 -13.21 2.41
CA VAL A 91 13.97 -11.93 1.84
C VAL A 91 14.25 -12.02 0.34
N SER A 92 14.87 -13.11 -0.13
CA SER A 92 15.38 -13.19 -1.51
C SER A 92 14.45 -13.89 -2.51
N GLU A 93 13.53 -14.73 -2.05
CA GLU A 93 12.71 -15.57 -2.91
C GLU A 93 11.20 -15.32 -2.75
N SER A 94 10.79 -14.28 -2.03
CA SER A 94 9.39 -13.91 -1.79
C SER A 94 8.84 -13.02 -2.91
N PHE A 95 8.76 -13.55 -4.14
CA PHE A 95 8.17 -12.85 -5.27
C PHE A 95 6.77 -13.42 -5.57
N HIS A 96 5.72 -12.62 -5.44
CA HIS A 96 4.31 -13.05 -5.49
C HIS A 96 3.97 -14.18 -4.50
N LEU A 97 4.71 -14.26 -3.43
CA LEU A 97 4.46 -15.17 -2.30
C LEU A 97 5.29 -14.73 -1.09
N VAL A 98 4.92 -15.18 0.08
CA VAL A 98 5.79 -15.22 1.25
C VAL A 98 6.24 -16.66 1.44
N ARG A 99 7.55 -16.91 1.47
CA ARG A 99 8.09 -18.26 1.69
C ARG A 99 7.68 -18.77 3.06
N GLY A 100 7.25 -20.02 3.11
CA GLY A 100 6.98 -20.70 4.36
C GLY A 100 8.27 -20.97 5.15
N ALA A 101 8.13 -21.05 6.47
CA ALA A 101 9.21 -21.36 7.39
C ALA A 101 8.83 -22.59 8.25
N GLY A 102 9.50 -23.71 8.00
CA GLY A 102 9.19 -24.98 8.65
C GLY A 102 9.46 -24.97 10.15
N SER A 103 10.48 -24.21 10.59
CA SER A 103 10.87 -24.09 12.00
C SER A 103 9.74 -23.53 12.88
N VAL A 104 8.88 -22.70 12.33
CA VAL A 104 7.72 -22.09 13.01
C VAL A 104 6.38 -22.55 12.42
N GLN A 105 6.39 -23.57 11.57
CA GLN A 105 5.22 -24.09 10.87
C GLN A 105 4.43 -23.03 10.08
N ALA A 106 5.11 -22.00 9.58
CA ALA A 106 4.51 -21.01 8.71
C ALA A 106 4.34 -21.60 7.29
N PRO A 107 3.14 -21.61 6.71
CA PRO A 107 2.93 -22.04 5.33
C PRO A 107 3.46 -21.01 4.33
N THR A 108 3.71 -21.43 3.10
CA THR A 108 3.89 -20.47 1.98
C THR A 108 2.56 -19.79 1.69
N ALA A 109 2.55 -18.46 1.67
CA ALA A 109 1.40 -17.63 1.38
C ALA A 109 1.51 -17.07 -0.04
N ARG A 110 0.60 -17.47 -0.92
CA ARG A 110 0.53 -16.97 -2.30
C ARG A 110 -0.11 -15.59 -2.35
N GLN A 111 0.47 -14.69 -3.13
CA GLN A 111 0.00 -13.33 -3.33
C GLN A 111 -0.24 -13.07 -4.81
N GLU A 112 -1.36 -12.40 -5.15
CA GLU A 112 -1.73 -12.15 -6.55
C GLU A 112 -2.30 -10.74 -6.73
N ASN A 113 -2.24 -10.24 -7.97
CA ASN A 113 -2.89 -8.97 -8.33
C ASN A 113 -4.40 -9.11 -8.41
N GLY A 114 -5.12 -8.00 -8.25
CA GLY A 114 -6.51 -8.01 -8.60
C GLY A 114 -7.43 -6.96 -7.99
N PRO A 115 -7.35 -5.69 -8.41
CA PRO A 115 -8.36 -4.71 -8.04
C PRO A 115 -9.75 -5.05 -8.63
N GLN A 116 -9.82 -5.79 -9.72
CA GLN A 116 -11.04 -6.15 -10.45
C GLN A 116 -11.29 -7.67 -10.48
N GLY A 117 -11.00 -8.34 -9.37
CA GLY A 117 -10.89 -9.78 -9.29
C GLY A 117 -9.44 -10.23 -9.42
N PHE A 118 -9.05 -11.31 -8.78
CA PHE A 118 -7.65 -11.70 -8.80
C PHE A 118 -7.22 -12.17 -10.19
N THR A 119 -6.00 -11.81 -10.54
CA THR A 119 -5.35 -12.25 -11.78
C THR A 119 -4.05 -12.96 -11.45
N GLY A 120 -3.94 -14.22 -11.80
CA GLY A 120 -2.71 -14.98 -11.58
C GLY A 120 -1.56 -14.43 -12.42
N PHE A 121 -0.41 -14.22 -11.76
CA PHE A 121 0.81 -13.77 -12.42
C PHE A 121 1.25 -14.81 -13.47
N PHE A 122 1.46 -14.37 -14.71
CA PHE A 122 1.72 -15.25 -15.86
C PHE A 122 0.67 -16.34 -16.09
N GLY A 123 -0.58 -16.06 -15.78
CA GLY A 123 -1.69 -16.99 -16.03
C GLY A 123 -1.75 -18.17 -15.03
N ARG A 124 -1.04 -18.09 -13.91
CA ARG A 124 -1.13 -19.11 -12.86
C ARG A 124 -2.50 -19.07 -12.18
N GLY A 125 -3.33 -20.05 -12.45
CA GLY A 125 -4.52 -20.35 -11.65
C GLY A 125 -5.67 -19.35 -11.72
N ALA A 126 -5.69 -18.43 -12.69
CA ALA A 126 -6.77 -17.46 -12.86
C ALA A 126 -8.01 -18.01 -13.62
N LYS A 127 -8.06 -19.30 -13.89
CA LYS A 127 -9.06 -19.87 -14.80
C LYS A 127 -10.50 -19.76 -14.32
N ASP A 128 -10.70 -19.64 -13.01
CA ASP A 128 -12.02 -19.71 -12.40
C ASP A 128 -12.37 -18.44 -11.59
N ALA A 129 -11.58 -17.37 -11.72
CA ALA A 129 -11.86 -16.12 -11.04
C ALA A 129 -12.81 -15.23 -11.84
N MET A 130 -13.73 -14.58 -11.16
CA MET A 130 -14.64 -13.63 -11.76
C MET A 130 -13.91 -12.34 -12.14
N ALA A 131 -14.06 -11.90 -13.39
CA ALA A 131 -13.70 -10.55 -13.80
C ALA A 131 -14.81 -9.60 -13.38
N ILE A 132 -14.49 -8.63 -12.53
CA ILE A 132 -15.43 -7.63 -12.03
C ILE A 132 -15.19 -6.32 -12.78
N THR A 133 -16.19 -5.45 -12.79
CA THR A 133 -16.07 -4.11 -13.39
C THR A 133 -14.92 -3.32 -12.77
N SER A 134 -14.44 -2.30 -13.46
CA SER A 134 -13.41 -1.41 -12.92
C SER A 134 -13.91 -0.72 -11.64
N VAL A 135 -12.98 -0.41 -10.73
CA VAL A 135 -13.34 0.13 -9.42
C VAL A 135 -13.88 1.57 -9.50
N ASP A 136 -13.53 2.33 -10.52
CA ASP A 136 -14.13 3.63 -10.80
C ASP A 136 -15.63 3.53 -11.14
N ILE A 137 -16.05 2.51 -11.91
CA ILE A 137 -17.46 2.22 -12.17
C ILE A 137 -18.16 1.77 -10.89
N LEU A 138 -17.51 0.94 -10.09
CA LEU A 138 -18.03 0.57 -8.78
C LEU A 138 -18.23 1.82 -7.90
N ALA A 139 -17.26 2.73 -7.89
CA ALA A 139 -17.34 3.97 -7.13
C ALA A 139 -18.46 4.89 -7.63
N ALA A 140 -18.71 4.94 -8.93
CA ALA A 140 -19.81 5.73 -9.52
C ALA A 140 -21.20 5.28 -9.07
N THR A 141 -21.33 4.11 -8.44
CA THR A 141 -22.58 3.64 -7.84
C THR A 141 -22.90 4.33 -6.51
N TYR A 142 -21.89 4.89 -5.81
CA TYR A 142 -22.00 5.43 -4.45
C TYR A 142 -22.57 4.41 -3.44
N ASN A 143 -22.45 3.13 -3.73
CA ASN A 143 -23.10 2.06 -2.98
C ASN A 143 -22.07 1.22 -2.19
N LYS A 144 -21.97 1.49 -0.90
CA LYS A 144 -21.07 0.80 0.03
C LYS A 144 -21.41 -0.69 0.18
N GLU A 145 -22.68 -1.04 0.22
CA GLU A 145 -23.13 -2.44 0.30
C GLU A 145 -22.68 -3.23 -0.94
N LEU A 146 -22.82 -2.63 -2.13
CA LEU A 146 -22.34 -3.24 -3.35
C LEU A 146 -20.82 -3.43 -3.35
N ALA A 147 -20.06 -2.45 -2.84
CA ALA A 147 -18.62 -2.56 -2.69
C ALA A 147 -18.24 -3.74 -1.77
N GLY A 148 -18.91 -3.90 -0.65
CA GLY A 148 -18.75 -5.05 0.24
C GLY A 148 -19.07 -6.38 -0.45
N ARG A 149 -20.17 -6.47 -1.21
CA ARG A 149 -20.53 -7.68 -1.95
C ARG A 149 -19.50 -8.04 -3.02
N VAL A 150 -18.95 -7.04 -3.70
CA VAL A 150 -17.84 -7.23 -4.67
C VAL A 150 -16.60 -7.76 -3.94
N GLY A 151 -16.28 -7.20 -2.79
CA GLY A 151 -15.18 -7.67 -1.94
C GLY A 151 -15.37 -9.13 -1.51
N ASP A 152 -16.57 -9.52 -1.08
CA ASP A 152 -16.88 -10.88 -0.70
C ASP A 152 -16.67 -11.87 -1.87
N CYS A 153 -17.15 -11.54 -3.07
CA CYS A 153 -16.93 -12.35 -4.26
C CYS A 153 -15.43 -12.55 -4.57
N ILE A 154 -14.65 -11.47 -4.50
CA ILE A 154 -13.19 -11.52 -4.72
C ILE A 154 -12.51 -12.39 -3.65
N GLY A 155 -12.90 -12.22 -2.39
CA GLY A 155 -12.36 -12.99 -1.27
C GLY A 155 -12.62 -14.49 -1.43
N GLN A 156 -13.84 -14.88 -1.82
CA GLN A 156 -14.19 -16.26 -2.07
C GLN A 156 -13.41 -16.86 -3.26
N ASP A 157 -13.26 -16.11 -4.34
CA ASP A 157 -12.45 -16.56 -5.50
C ASP A 157 -10.98 -16.76 -5.10
N CYS A 158 -10.41 -15.84 -4.32
CA CYS A 158 -9.05 -15.95 -3.80
C CYS A 158 -8.89 -17.18 -2.91
N LEU A 159 -9.82 -17.40 -1.97
CA LEU A 159 -9.82 -18.58 -1.10
C LEU A 159 -9.87 -19.88 -1.88
N ASN A 160 -10.78 -19.98 -2.87
CA ASN A 160 -10.91 -21.14 -3.72
C ASN A 160 -9.67 -21.41 -4.56
N ALA A 161 -8.94 -20.37 -4.94
CA ALA A 161 -7.70 -20.47 -5.72
C ALA A 161 -6.44 -20.66 -4.87
N GLY A 162 -6.56 -20.67 -3.53
CA GLY A 162 -5.43 -20.74 -2.62
C GLY A 162 -4.56 -19.49 -2.61
N VAL A 163 -5.17 -18.32 -2.85
CA VAL A 163 -4.54 -17.00 -2.77
C VAL A 163 -4.71 -16.47 -1.35
N SER A 164 -3.60 -16.19 -0.68
CA SER A 164 -3.58 -15.74 0.72
C SER A 164 -3.60 -14.24 0.87
N ALA A 165 -3.12 -13.51 -0.13
CA ALA A 165 -3.12 -12.06 -0.16
C ALA A 165 -3.34 -11.50 -1.57
N LEU A 166 -3.98 -10.34 -1.63
CA LEU A 166 -4.35 -9.67 -2.86
C LEU A 166 -3.67 -8.30 -2.95
N TYR A 167 -2.92 -8.03 -4.03
CA TYR A 167 -2.36 -6.72 -4.36
C TYR A 167 -3.46 -5.81 -4.91
N GLY A 168 -4.14 -5.15 -4.02
CA GLY A 168 -5.27 -4.29 -4.32
C GLY A 168 -6.33 -4.33 -3.22
N PRO A 169 -7.40 -3.54 -3.37
CA PRO A 169 -7.67 -2.60 -4.47
C PRO A 169 -6.69 -1.43 -4.55
N GLY A 170 -6.74 -0.70 -5.67
CA GLY A 170 -6.01 0.55 -5.84
C GLY A 170 -6.74 1.72 -5.21
N ASN A 171 -6.05 2.55 -4.43
CA ASN A 171 -6.67 3.63 -3.64
C ASN A 171 -6.13 5.03 -4.00
N ASN A 172 -5.27 5.17 -5.01
CA ASN A 172 -4.81 6.48 -5.42
C ASN A 172 -5.97 7.32 -5.98
N THR A 173 -5.83 8.63 -5.90
CA THR A 173 -6.84 9.55 -6.42
C THR A 173 -6.65 9.81 -7.91
N HIS A 174 -7.75 10.08 -8.63
CA HIS A 174 -7.67 10.52 -10.02
C HIS A 174 -7.21 11.99 -10.07
N ARG A 175 -5.99 12.25 -10.52
CA ARG A 175 -5.46 13.62 -10.67
C ARG A 175 -5.56 14.13 -12.09
N THR A 176 -5.32 13.26 -13.04
CA THR A 176 -5.41 13.57 -14.46
C THR A 176 -6.20 12.49 -15.17
N PRO A 177 -7.07 12.84 -16.13
CA PRO A 177 -7.78 11.84 -16.93
C PRO A 177 -6.85 10.99 -17.80
N TYR A 178 -5.61 11.42 -17.97
CA TYR A 178 -4.61 10.72 -18.78
C TYR A 178 -3.78 9.70 -18.01
N ALA A 179 -3.98 9.57 -16.69
CA ALA A 179 -3.30 8.52 -15.92
C ALA A 179 -3.79 7.14 -16.36
N GLY A 180 -2.87 6.30 -16.83
CA GLY A 180 -3.19 5.01 -17.44
C GLY A 180 -3.80 3.99 -16.50
N ARG A 181 -3.86 4.27 -15.18
CA ARG A 181 -4.36 3.37 -14.15
C ARG A 181 -5.59 3.88 -13.40
N ASN A 182 -6.24 4.95 -13.89
CA ASN A 182 -7.46 5.46 -13.26
C ASN A 182 -8.57 4.40 -13.13
N PHE A 183 -8.62 3.43 -14.04
CA PHE A 183 -9.61 2.35 -14.01
C PHE A 183 -9.50 1.44 -12.76
N GLU A 184 -8.33 1.36 -12.12
CA GLU A 184 -8.13 0.57 -10.90
C GLU A 184 -8.19 1.39 -9.61
N TYR A 185 -8.48 2.69 -9.70
CA TYR A 185 -8.66 3.61 -8.60
C TYR A 185 -10.10 4.10 -8.52
N TYR A 186 -10.63 4.29 -7.30
CA TYR A 186 -12.06 4.52 -7.11
C TYR A 186 -12.53 5.90 -7.62
N SER A 187 -11.82 6.99 -7.29
CA SER A 187 -12.32 8.34 -7.49
C SER A 187 -11.23 9.40 -7.45
N GLU A 188 -11.55 10.60 -7.91
CA GLU A 188 -10.79 11.83 -7.63
C GLU A 188 -11.01 12.32 -6.17
N ASP A 189 -12.13 11.91 -5.54
CA ASP A 189 -12.46 12.23 -4.17
C ASP A 189 -11.92 11.16 -3.22
N GLY A 190 -10.91 11.54 -2.41
CA GLY A 190 -10.31 10.66 -1.42
C GLY A 190 -11.29 10.13 -0.37
N PHE A 191 -12.33 10.90 -0.02
CA PHE A 191 -13.35 10.44 0.91
C PHE A 191 -14.22 9.32 0.31
N LEU A 192 -14.72 9.51 -0.92
CA LEU A 192 -15.50 8.50 -1.62
C LEU A 192 -14.66 7.23 -1.85
N ALA A 193 -13.43 7.41 -2.31
CA ALA A 193 -12.49 6.30 -2.51
C ALA A 193 -12.29 5.50 -1.22
N GLY A 194 -11.93 6.18 -0.13
CA GLY A 194 -11.70 5.53 1.17
C GLY A 194 -12.95 4.84 1.73
N ALA A 195 -14.13 5.46 1.58
CA ALA A 195 -15.38 4.92 2.09
C ALA A 195 -15.81 3.62 1.39
N LEU A 196 -15.60 3.50 0.08
CA LEU A 196 -15.93 2.30 -0.69
C LEU A 196 -14.83 1.24 -0.55
N ALA A 197 -13.57 1.67 -0.60
CA ALA A 197 -12.44 0.78 -0.39
C ALA A 197 -12.49 0.10 0.99
N ALA A 198 -12.91 0.81 2.04
CA ALA A 198 -13.03 0.24 3.39
C ALA A 198 -13.99 -0.95 3.43
N GLU A 199 -15.16 -0.84 2.78
CA GLU A 199 -16.13 -1.94 2.72
C GLU A 199 -15.64 -3.11 1.88
N GLN A 200 -15.05 -2.83 0.73
CA GLN A 200 -14.52 -3.88 -0.15
C GLN A 200 -13.36 -4.63 0.51
N ASN A 201 -12.41 -3.93 1.12
CA ASN A 201 -11.28 -4.55 1.80
C ASN A 201 -11.70 -5.36 3.02
N ALA A 202 -12.63 -4.84 3.83
CA ALA A 202 -13.17 -5.58 4.98
C ALA A 202 -13.78 -6.91 4.55
N ALA A 203 -14.60 -6.91 3.51
CA ALA A 203 -15.24 -8.12 3.00
C ALA A 203 -14.25 -9.13 2.41
N ILE A 204 -13.19 -8.68 1.73
CA ILE A 204 -12.10 -9.58 1.28
C ILE A 204 -11.42 -10.22 2.50
N THR A 205 -11.11 -9.41 3.52
CA THR A 205 -10.40 -9.88 4.73
C THR A 205 -11.27 -10.82 5.57
N GLU A 206 -12.58 -10.62 5.62
CA GLU A 206 -13.52 -11.52 6.29
C GLU A 206 -13.51 -12.94 5.70
N ASN A 207 -13.11 -13.11 4.45
CA ASN A 207 -12.85 -14.40 3.82
C ASN A 207 -11.48 -14.99 4.16
N GLY A 208 -10.66 -14.33 5.00
CA GLY A 208 -9.34 -14.79 5.38
C GLY A 208 -8.23 -14.44 4.38
N VAL A 209 -8.49 -13.55 3.44
CA VAL A 209 -7.54 -13.08 2.44
C VAL A 209 -7.01 -11.70 2.87
N LEU A 210 -5.70 -11.56 2.99
CA LEU A 210 -5.09 -10.27 3.28
C LEU A 210 -5.22 -9.35 2.06
N VAL A 211 -5.38 -8.06 2.31
CA VAL A 211 -5.36 -7.04 1.27
C VAL A 211 -4.11 -6.18 1.42
N GLU A 212 -3.56 -5.77 0.31
CA GLU A 212 -2.41 -4.90 0.22
C GLU A 212 -2.78 -3.73 -0.69
N MET A 213 -3.38 -2.71 -0.07
CA MET A 213 -3.84 -1.51 -0.76
C MET A 213 -2.69 -0.83 -1.49
N LYS A 214 -2.95 -0.33 -2.69
CA LYS A 214 -1.92 0.24 -3.54
C LYS A 214 -2.35 1.52 -4.22
N HIS A 215 -1.40 2.36 -4.59
CA HIS A 215 0.02 2.34 -4.26
C HIS A 215 0.27 3.42 -3.22
N PHE A 216 0.73 3.04 -2.07
CA PHE A 216 0.86 3.93 -0.91
C PHE A 216 2.20 4.67 -0.92
N ALA A 217 2.19 6.00 -1.21
CA ALA A 217 1.07 6.82 -1.58
C ALA A 217 1.46 7.78 -2.72
N LEU A 218 0.48 8.54 -3.24
CA LEU A 218 0.71 9.63 -4.21
C LEU A 218 1.05 9.17 -5.64
N ASN A 219 0.84 7.91 -5.98
CA ASN A 219 1.03 7.39 -7.34
C ASN A 219 -0.17 7.74 -8.25
N ASP A 220 -0.37 9.04 -8.48
CA ASP A 220 -1.50 9.56 -9.27
C ASP A 220 -1.13 9.84 -10.74
N CYS A 221 0.10 9.55 -11.11
CA CYS A 221 0.64 9.70 -12.47
C CYS A 221 1.57 8.55 -12.80
N GLU A 222 1.37 7.94 -13.96
CA GLU A 222 2.18 6.81 -14.42
C GLU A 222 3.40 7.23 -15.23
N GLU A 223 3.41 8.48 -15.75
CA GLU A 223 4.54 8.97 -16.52
C GLU A 223 5.76 9.19 -15.61
N ASN A 224 6.85 8.53 -15.92
CA ASN A 224 8.11 8.57 -15.16
C ASN A 224 7.97 8.20 -13.67
N ARG A 225 6.98 7.41 -13.30
CA ARG A 225 6.65 7.09 -11.90
C ARG A 225 7.82 6.59 -11.06
N MET A 226 8.78 5.88 -11.64
CA MET A 226 9.96 5.36 -10.93
C MET A 226 10.94 6.45 -10.45
N GLY A 227 10.79 7.67 -10.94
CA GLY A 227 11.63 8.81 -10.53
C GLY A 227 10.83 10.05 -10.17
N LEU A 228 9.50 9.96 -10.26
CA LEU A 228 8.60 11.08 -10.00
C LEU A 228 8.61 11.48 -8.53
N GLY A 229 8.89 12.74 -8.24
CA GLY A 229 8.72 13.33 -6.92
C GLY A 229 7.39 14.09 -6.85
N THR A 230 6.53 13.73 -5.92
CA THR A 230 5.25 14.38 -5.69
C THR A 230 5.33 15.31 -4.49
N TRP A 231 4.89 16.56 -4.66
CA TRP A 231 4.98 17.60 -3.67
C TRP A 231 3.61 18.21 -3.43
N ALA A 232 3.19 18.27 -2.18
CA ALA A 232 2.02 19.01 -1.75
C ALA A 232 2.20 19.45 -0.29
N ASN A 233 1.37 20.40 0.17
CA ASN A 233 1.35 20.71 1.59
C ASN A 233 0.71 19.59 2.40
N GLU A 234 0.97 19.55 3.69
CA GLU A 234 0.51 18.48 4.57
C GLU A 234 -1.03 18.35 4.58
N GLN A 235 -1.74 19.47 4.56
CA GLN A 235 -3.20 19.46 4.53
C GLN A 235 -3.73 18.74 3.28
N SER A 236 -3.22 19.07 2.10
CA SER A 236 -3.60 18.41 0.85
C SER A 236 -3.26 16.92 0.85
N ILE A 237 -2.08 16.57 1.37
CA ILE A 237 -1.66 15.17 1.51
C ILE A 237 -2.65 14.39 2.37
N ARG A 238 -3.01 14.92 3.54
CA ARG A 238 -3.89 14.23 4.50
C ARG A 238 -5.35 14.20 4.08
N GLU A 239 -5.87 15.31 3.58
CA GLU A 239 -7.30 15.46 3.31
C GLU A 239 -7.74 14.91 1.94
N ILE A 240 -6.78 14.75 1.00
CA ILE A 240 -7.07 14.26 -0.35
C ILE A 240 -6.44 12.88 -0.56
N TYR A 241 -5.12 12.82 -0.56
CA TYR A 241 -4.40 11.63 -1.01
C TYR A 241 -4.39 10.50 0.01
N LEU A 242 -4.05 10.79 1.26
CA LEU A 242 -4.05 9.81 2.33
C LEU A 242 -5.47 9.45 2.79
N LYS A 243 -6.44 10.34 2.56
CA LYS A 243 -7.84 10.10 2.89
C LYS A 243 -8.44 8.91 2.15
N ALA A 244 -7.90 8.56 1.00
CA ALA A 244 -8.32 7.37 0.27
C ALA A 244 -7.89 6.05 0.95
N PHE A 245 -6.85 6.07 1.77
CA PHE A 245 -6.29 4.89 2.45
C PHE A 245 -6.73 4.78 3.92
N GLN A 246 -6.79 5.90 4.61
CA GLN A 246 -7.04 5.97 6.05
C GLN A 246 -8.28 5.16 6.50
N PRO A 247 -9.47 5.30 5.89
CA PRO A 247 -10.67 4.59 6.34
C PRO A 247 -10.55 3.06 6.22
N VAL A 248 -9.71 2.57 5.31
CA VAL A 248 -9.47 1.13 5.16
C VAL A 248 -8.71 0.60 6.37
N VAL A 249 -7.64 1.29 6.76
CA VAL A 249 -6.86 0.90 7.94
C VAL A 249 -7.68 1.01 9.22
N GLU A 250 -8.43 2.09 9.37
CA GLU A 250 -9.30 2.29 10.55
C GLU A 250 -10.37 1.19 10.68
N ARG A 251 -10.90 0.69 9.58
CA ARG A 251 -11.89 -0.40 9.57
C ARG A 251 -11.25 -1.79 9.67
N THR A 252 -10.08 -1.96 9.07
CA THR A 252 -9.36 -3.24 8.99
C THR A 252 -7.88 -2.99 9.28
N PRO A 253 -7.47 -2.92 10.56
CA PRO A 253 -6.07 -2.61 10.92
C PRO A 253 -5.04 -3.60 10.36
N SER A 254 -5.44 -4.82 10.03
CA SER A 254 -4.60 -5.84 9.37
C SER A 254 -4.46 -5.64 7.86
N ALA A 255 -5.16 -4.68 7.26
CA ALA A 255 -4.95 -4.34 5.86
C ALA A 255 -3.53 -3.83 5.64
N GLY A 256 -2.81 -4.46 4.72
CA GLY A 256 -1.47 -4.07 4.33
C GLY A 256 -1.46 -3.00 3.25
N VAL A 257 -0.27 -2.57 2.89
CA VAL A 257 -0.04 -1.62 1.80
C VAL A 257 1.08 -2.07 0.89
N MET A 258 0.93 -1.79 -0.40
CA MET A 258 2.01 -1.83 -1.37
C MET A 258 2.47 -0.39 -1.64
N ASN A 259 3.76 -0.12 -1.45
CA ASN A 259 4.34 1.20 -1.69
C ASN A 259 4.32 1.56 -3.18
N GLY A 260 4.17 2.85 -3.47
CA GLY A 260 4.34 3.38 -4.82
C GLY A 260 5.81 3.39 -5.27
N TYR A 261 6.03 3.41 -6.59
CA TYR A 261 7.34 3.62 -7.17
C TYR A 261 7.85 5.05 -6.99
N ASP A 262 6.93 5.98 -6.86
CA ASP A 262 7.18 7.41 -6.75
C ASP A 262 7.81 7.80 -5.42
N ARG A 263 8.16 9.06 -5.35
CA ARG A 263 8.71 9.68 -4.15
C ARG A 263 7.71 10.67 -3.57
N PHE A 264 7.61 10.68 -2.27
CA PHE A 264 6.97 11.77 -1.54
C PHE A 264 8.06 12.79 -1.19
N GLY A 265 8.01 13.94 -1.84
CA GLY A 265 9.15 14.84 -1.85
C GLY A 265 10.36 14.23 -2.56
N ALA A 266 11.50 14.22 -1.92
CA ALA A 266 12.72 13.60 -2.42
C ALA A 266 12.90 12.12 -1.99
N VAL A 267 12.06 11.62 -1.07
CA VAL A 267 12.21 10.29 -0.47
C VAL A 267 11.26 9.31 -1.14
N TRP A 268 11.79 8.18 -1.58
CA TRP A 268 10.96 7.08 -2.09
C TRP A 268 9.92 6.63 -1.06
N CYS A 269 8.67 6.40 -1.49
CA CYS A 269 7.57 6.04 -0.59
C CYS A 269 7.88 4.80 0.26
N GLY A 270 8.60 3.82 -0.27
CA GLY A 270 9.02 2.62 0.45
C GLY A 270 10.09 2.84 1.52
N ALA A 271 10.77 3.98 1.52
CA ALA A 271 11.77 4.37 2.52
C ALA A 271 11.34 5.59 3.35
N HIS A 272 10.08 6.03 3.19
CA HIS A 272 9.61 7.26 3.82
C HIS A 272 9.14 7.01 5.26
N GLU A 273 10.02 7.22 6.23
CA GLU A 273 9.76 6.92 7.65
C GLU A 273 8.48 7.61 8.18
N ASN A 274 8.30 8.91 7.91
CA ASN A 274 7.11 9.63 8.38
C ASN A 274 5.82 9.03 7.81
N LEU A 275 5.83 8.61 6.54
CA LEU A 275 4.66 7.99 5.90
C LEU A 275 4.37 6.60 6.48
N LEU A 276 5.38 5.75 6.62
CA LEU A 276 5.21 4.35 6.98
C LEU A 276 5.14 4.12 8.49
N LYS A 277 6.01 4.78 9.27
CA LYS A 277 6.05 4.59 10.71
C LYS A 277 5.10 5.54 11.43
N ASN A 278 5.21 6.85 11.17
CA ASN A 278 4.46 7.81 11.97
C ASN A 278 3.00 7.84 11.57
N VAL A 279 2.68 7.95 10.29
CA VAL A 279 1.28 8.00 9.83
C VAL A 279 0.66 6.61 9.80
N LEU A 280 1.18 5.68 9.00
CA LEU A 280 0.54 4.40 8.78
C LEU A 280 0.50 3.53 10.05
N ARG A 281 1.65 3.32 10.70
CA ARG A 281 1.72 2.52 11.93
C ARG A 281 1.25 3.28 13.16
N GLY A 282 1.79 4.50 13.38
CA GLY A 282 1.59 5.25 14.60
C GLY A 282 0.22 5.91 14.71
N GLU A 283 -0.17 6.70 13.70
CA GLU A 283 -1.44 7.44 13.76
C GLU A 283 -2.65 6.55 13.43
N TRP A 284 -2.55 5.68 12.42
CA TRP A 284 -3.68 4.87 11.97
C TRP A 284 -3.72 3.46 12.59
N GLY A 285 -2.65 3.03 13.25
CA GLY A 285 -2.60 1.72 13.90
C GLY A 285 -2.56 0.54 12.96
N CYS A 286 -2.03 0.71 11.74
CA CYS A 286 -1.89 -0.38 10.78
C CYS A 286 -0.97 -1.48 11.33
N THR A 287 -1.45 -2.70 11.40
CA THR A 287 -0.66 -3.91 11.76
C THR A 287 -0.40 -4.81 10.55
N GLY A 288 -0.95 -4.44 9.38
CA GLY A 288 -0.84 -5.21 8.16
C GLY A 288 0.57 -5.22 7.55
N PHE A 289 0.75 -6.05 6.54
CA PHE A 289 2.02 -6.20 5.84
C PHE A 289 2.35 -4.96 4.99
N ILE A 290 3.61 -4.61 4.90
CA ILE A 290 4.09 -3.53 4.02
C ILE A 290 5.02 -4.16 3.00
N ILE A 291 4.66 -4.06 1.72
CA ILE A 291 5.47 -4.56 0.61
C ILE A 291 5.89 -3.43 -0.32
N THR A 292 6.91 -3.69 -1.11
CA THR A 292 7.27 -2.82 -2.24
C THR A 292 6.48 -3.24 -3.48
N ASP A 293 6.23 -2.30 -4.39
CA ASP A 293 5.95 -2.66 -5.79
C ASP A 293 7.20 -3.30 -6.42
N ASN A 294 7.14 -3.77 -7.65
CA ASN A 294 8.26 -4.44 -8.37
C ASN A 294 9.43 -3.48 -8.62
N ALA A 295 10.06 -2.98 -7.58
CA ALA A 295 11.15 -2.00 -7.61
C ALA A 295 12.52 -2.67 -7.35
#